data_792a13bbf3ba3d79703abe9727e26301
#
_entry.id   792a13bbf3ba3d79703abe9727e26301
#
_cell.length_a   1.000
_cell.length_b   1.000
_cell.length_c   1.000
_cell.angle_alpha   90.00
_cell.angle_beta   90.00
_cell.angle_gamma   90.00
#
_symmetry.space_group_name_H-M   'P 1'
#
loop_
_entity.id
_entity.type
_entity.pdbx_description
1 polymer ?
#
loop_
_entity_poly.entity_id
_entity_poly.type
_entity_poly.pdbx_seq_one_letter_code
_entity_poly.pdbx_strand_id
1 'polypeptide(L)'
;MTQPENMGGFFTARLEEYDEHMLHEVEGCREGYERVASLLPEGAQTLLDLGCGTGLELGFIFKRNPSIDVTGIDITKAMLTRLEQKYPGGRLRLINADYFKYDFGIAAFDAAVSCQTLHHFTHEQKSGLYARVCAALKPFGVYIECDYMVKDQYEEDRLFEEARRMRGELGIGDGELLHIDTPCTIQNQLTLIKGAGFSSVEMVWRKGATTIIVARKQRRLKNAFKYPEVDI
;
A
#
# COMPACT_ATOMS: atom_id res chain seq x y z
N MET A 1 -28.93 -1.44 1.92
CA MET A 1 -27.48 -1.37 1.61
C MET A 1 -27.19 0.04 1.18
N THR A 2 -26.23 0.71 1.78
CA THR A 2 -25.77 2.04 1.37
C THR A 2 -25.15 1.94 -0.02
N GLN A 3 -25.46 2.91 -0.90
CA GLN A 3 -24.83 2.96 -2.22
C GLN A 3 -23.32 3.18 -2.05
N PRO A 4 -22.46 2.49 -2.85
CA PRO A 4 -21.03 2.72 -2.81
C PRO A 4 -20.71 4.17 -3.16
N GLU A 5 -19.87 4.79 -2.34
CA GLU A 5 -19.43 6.15 -2.49
C GLU A 5 -18.16 6.22 -3.35
N ASN A 6 -17.99 7.32 -4.09
CA ASN A 6 -16.68 7.60 -4.69
C ASN A 6 -15.62 7.70 -3.59
N MET A 7 -14.48 7.07 -3.78
CA MET A 7 -13.44 6.94 -2.75
C MET A 7 -13.02 8.27 -2.14
N GLY A 8 -12.70 9.27 -2.95
CA GLY A 8 -12.32 10.61 -2.46
C GLY A 8 -13.42 11.29 -1.67
N GLY A 9 -14.70 11.13 -2.10
CA GLY A 9 -15.87 11.63 -1.38
C GLY A 9 -16.07 10.98 -0.03
N PHE A 10 -15.97 9.65 0.01
CA PHE A 10 -16.09 8.86 1.23
C PHE A 10 -15.13 9.32 2.32
N PHE A 11 -13.83 9.43 2.00
CA PHE A 11 -12.81 9.84 2.94
C PHE A 11 -12.90 11.32 3.32
N THR A 12 -13.30 12.19 2.39
CA THR A 12 -13.52 13.61 2.70
C THR A 12 -14.64 13.80 3.72
N ALA A 13 -15.75 13.06 3.57
CA ALA A 13 -16.89 13.16 4.48
C ALA A 13 -16.59 12.68 5.90
N ARG A 14 -15.61 11.79 6.07
CA ARG A 14 -15.26 11.17 7.37
C ARG A 14 -13.95 11.69 7.97
N LEU A 15 -13.38 12.73 7.39
CA LEU A 15 -12.05 13.25 7.75
C LEU A 15 -11.89 13.57 9.24
N GLU A 16 -12.91 14.12 9.87
CA GLU A 16 -12.82 14.56 11.27
C GLU A 16 -12.76 13.38 12.27
N GLU A 17 -13.43 12.28 11.95
CA GLU A 17 -13.52 11.10 12.81
C GLU A 17 -12.53 10.00 12.40
N TYR A 18 -11.87 10.17 11.24
CA TYR A 18 -11.07 9.13 10.61
C TYR A 18 -9.93 8.60 11.51
N ASP A 19 -9.15 9.51 12.09
CA ASP A 19 -8.01 9.14 12.91
C ASP A 19 -8.44 8.37 14.17
N GLU A 20 -9.48 8.83 14.85
CA GLU A 20 -10.05 8.17 16.03
C GLU A 20 -10.59 6.78 15.67
N HIS A 21 -11.38 6.69 14.60
CA HIS A 21 -11.92 5.43 14.11
C HIS A 21 -10.80 4.42 13.82
N MET A 22 -9.81 4.79 13.02
CA MET A 22 -8.70 3.90 12.64
C MET A 22 -7.84 3.46 13.82
N LEU A 23 -7.61 4.36 14.79
CA LEU A 23 -6.72 4.06 15.92
C LEU A 23 -7.41 3.30 17.07
N HIS A 24 -8.73 3.41 17.20
CA HIS A 24 -9.45 2.89 18.38
C HIS A 24 -10.52 1.86 18.05
N GLU A 25 -11.10 1.87 16.84
CA GLU A 25 -12.19 0.98 16.47
C GLU A 25 -11.76 -0.13 15.51
N VAL A 26 -10.76 0.13 14.63
CA VAL A 26 -10.25 -0.89 13.70
C VAL A 26 -9.24 -1.79 14.41
N GLU A 27 -9.62 -3.05 14.62
CA GLU A 27 -8.81 -4.02 15.35
C GLU A 27 -7.41 -4.21 14.72
N GLY A 28 -6.39 -4.03 15.53
CA GLY A 28 -4.99 -4.22 15.12
C GLY A 28 -4.39 -3.04 14.34
N CYS A 29 -5.17 -2.03 13.96
CA CYS A 29 -4.69 -0.96 13.10
C CYS A 29 -3.56 -0.16 13.75
N ARG A 30 -3.75 0.31 14.98
CA ARG A 30 -2.73 1.06 15.74
C ARG A 30 -1.44 0.27 15.93
N GLU A 31 -1.55 -0.99 16.38
CA GLU A 31 -0.38 -1.86 16.55
C GLU A 31 0.29 -2.20 15.22
N GLY A 32 -0.51 -2.31 14.15
CA GLY A 32 -0.03 -2.48 12.78
C GLY A 32 0.86 -1.32 12.34
N TYR A 33 0.42 -0.08 12.52
CA TYR A 33 1.19 1.12 12.20
C TYR A 33 2.51 1.20 12.98
N GLU A 34 2.49 0.87 14.27
CA GLU A 34 3.71 0.82 15.09
C GLU A 34 4.69 -0.25 14.58
N ARG A 35 4.17 -1.42 14.17
CA ARG A 35 4.99 -2.50 13.61
C ARG A 35 5.53 -2.15 12.22
N VAL A 36 4.75 -1.52 11.35
CA VAL A 36 5.24 -1.00 10.05
C VAL A 36 6.46 -0.12 10.26
N ALA A 37 6.41 0.82 11.20
CA ALA A 37 7.55 1.67 11.52
C ALA A 37 8.78 0.86 12.01
N SER A 38 8.55 -0.23 12.75
CA SER A 38 9.64 -1.08 13.27
C SER A 38 10.27 -2.00 12.21
N LEU A 39 9.56 -2.27 11.13
CA LEU A 39 9.99 -3.15 10.04
C LEU A 39 10.74 -2.41 8.93
N LEU A 40 10.71 -1.07 8.93
CA LEU A 40 11.50 -0.28 7.99
C LEU A 40 13.00 -0.55 8.18
N PRO A 41 13.76 -0.64 7.09
CA PRO A 41 15.22 -0.82 7.17
C PRO A 41 15.89 0.28 7.99
N GLU A 42 16.82 -0.08 8.85
CA GLU A 42 17.69 0.89 9.52
C GLU A 42 18.44 1.72 8.48
N GLY A 43 18.41 3.05 8.64
CA GLY A 43 19.05 3.95 7.70
C GLY A 43 18.29 4.21 6.38
N ALA A 44 17.05 3.75 6.24
CA ALA A 44 16.21 4.13 5.11
C ALA A 44 16.08 5.67 5.04
N GLN A 45 16.39 6.25 3.90
CA GLN A 45 16.36 7.70 3.67
C GLN A 45 15.15 8.15 2.88
N THR A 46 14.60 7.26 2.04
CA THR A 46 13.49 7.58 1.13
C THR A 46 12.38 6.55 1.27
N LEU A 47 11.16 7.03 1.48
CA LEU A 47 9.95 6.22 1.63
C LEU A 47 8.91 6.63 0.58
N LEU A 48 8.32 5.65 -0.09
CA LEU A 48 7.09 5.80 -0.86
C LEU A 48 5.91 5.33 0.00
N ASP A 49 4.90 6.17 0.14
CA ASP A 49 3.70 5.86 0.93
C ASP A 49 2.47 5.94 0.02
N LEU A 50 1.84 4.78 -0.20
CA LEU A 50 0.69 4.61 -1.09
C LEU A 50 -0.61 4.68 -0.31
N GLY A 51 -1.46 5.65 -0.63
CA GLY A 51 -2.69 5.92 0.11
C GLY A 51 -2.37 6.46 1.49
N CYS A 52 -1.45 7.42 1.58
CA CYS A 52 -0.90 7.91 2.86
C CYS A 52 -1.95 8.61 3.76
N GLY A 53 -3.15 8.90 3.26
CA GLY A 53 -4.25 9.46 4.04
C GLY A 53 -3.84 10.64 4.90
N THR A 54 -4.15 10.57 6.19
CA THR A 54 -3.74 11.55 7.22
C THR A 54 -2.39 11.23 7.85
N GLY A 55 -1.68 10.18 7.40
CA GLY A 55 -0.34 9.78 7.85
C GLY A 55 -0.31 9.20 9.27
N LEU A 56 -1.21 8.30 9.59
CA LEU A 56 -1.26 7.66 10.92
C LEU A 56 0.00 6.83 11.19
N GLU A 57 0.44 6.02 10.22
CA GLU A 57 1.69 5.25 10.26
C GLU A 57 2.91 6.17 10.29
N LEU A 58 2.87 7.32 9.62
CA LEU A 58 3.98 8.28 9.57
C LEU A 58 4.31 8.83 10.95
N GLY A 59 3.33 8.95 11.85
CA GLY A 59 3.57 9.35 13.24
C GLY A 59 4.51 8.41 13.99
N PHE A 60 4.42 7.10 13.74
CA PHE A 60 5.33 6.11 14.31
C PHE A 60 6.66 6.06 13.56
N ILE A 61 6.63 6.23 12.23
CA ILE A 61 7.83 6.25 11.37
C ILE A 61 8.74 7.43 11.75
N PHE A 62 8.21 8.66 11.86
CA PHE A 62 9.00 9.84 12.22
C PHE A 62 9.57 9.79 13.63
N LYS A 63 8.92 9.10 14.58
CA LYS A 63 9.50 8.85 15.92
C LYS A 63 10.79 8.00 15.86
N ARG A 64 10.88 7.07 14.90
CA ARG A 64 12.04 6.19 14.73
C ARG A 64 13.08 6.76 13.77
N ASN A 65 12.64 7.42 12.72
CA ASN A 65 13.47 8.03 11.70
C ASN A 65 12.94 9.43 11.32
N PRO A 66 13.28 10.47 12.10
CA PRO A 66 12.78 11.83 11.88
C PRO A 66 13.36 12.50 10.62
N SER A 67 14.40 11.92 10.01
CA SER A 67 15.07 12.45 8.82
C SER A 67 14.65 11.78 7.51
N ILE A 68 13.70 10.84 7.53
CA ILE A 68 13.26 10.14 6.32
C ILE A 68 12.49 11.09 5.38
N ASP A 69 12.85 11.07 4.10
CA ASP A 69 12.11 11.76 3.04
C ASP A 69 10.93 10.91 2.59
N VAL A 70 9.72 11.39 2.78
CA VAL A 70 8.49 10.68 2.42
C VAL A 70 7.87 11.27 1.17
N THR A 71 7.61 10.43 0.17
CA THR A 71 6.72 10.73 -0.96
C THR A 71 5.39 10.04 -0.68
N GLY A 72 4.40 10.80 -0.23
CA GLY A 72 3.05 10.33 0.04
C GLY A 72 2.12 10.61 -1.13
N ILE A 73 1.35 9.61 -1.54
CA ILE A 73 0.38 9.72 -2.63
C ILE A 73 -1.00 9.35 -2.11
N ASP A 74 -1.96 10.24 -2.29
CA ASP A 74 -3.36 10.00 -1.96
C ASP A 74 -4.28 10.71 -2.95
N ILE A 75 -5.44 10.09 -3.24
CA ILE A 75 -6.43 10.67 -4.13
C ILE A 75 -7.23 11.79 -3.45
N THR A 76 -7.27 11.80 -2.12
CA THR A 76 -8.10 12.69 -1.31
C THR A 76 -7.30 13.89 -0.84
N LYS A 77 -7.47 15.03 -1.51
CA LYS A 77 -6.75 16.27 -1.15
C LYS A 77 -6.94 16.70 0.31
N ALA A 78 -8.15 16.50 0.86
CA ALA A 78 -8.43 16.86 2.26
C ALA A 78 -7.58 16.04 3.25
N MET A 79 -7.35 14.74 2.97
CA MET A 79 -6.45 13.89 3.75
C MET A 79 -5.02 14.42 3.73
N LEU A 80 -4.49 14.74 2.55
CA LEU A 80 -3.13 15.30 2.40
C LEU A 80 -2.98 16.64 3.13
N THR A 81 -4.00 17.50 3.10
CA THR A 81 -3.98 18.75 3.85
C THR A 81 -3.92 18.50 5.36
N ARG A 82 -4.66 17.53 5.88
CA ARG A 82 -4.60 17.12 7.29
C ARG A 82 -3.23 16.56 7.64
N LEU A 83 -2.65 15.72 6.77
CA LEU A 83 -1.31 15.17 6.93
C LEU A 83 -0.24 16.27 7.05
N GLU A 84 -0.26 17.25 6.14
CA GLU A 84 0.68 18.38 6.16
C GLU A 84 0.56 19.21 7.45
N GLN A 85 -0.66 19.43 7.93
CA GLN A 85 -0.92 20.13 9.20
C GLN A 85 -0.43 19.35 10.42
N LYS A 86 -0.51 18.02 10.41
CA LYS A 86 -0.05 17.16 11.52
C LYS A 86 1.47 17.13 11.64
N TYR A 87 2.20 17.25 10.53
CA TYR A 87 3.66 17.14 10.51
C TYR A 87 4.33 18.31 9.78
N PRO A 88 4.20 19.56 10.30
CA PRO A 88 4.69 20.76 9.60
C PRO A 88 6.22 20.81 9.44
N GLY A 89 6.96 20.01 10.20
CA GLY A 89 8.41 19.85 10.07
C GLY A 89 8.83 18.57 9.34
N GLY A 90 7.88 17.78 8.85
CA GLY A 90 8.14 16.54 8.14
C GLY A 90 8.75 16.80 6.75
N ARG A 91 9.65 15.91 6.33
CA ARG A 91 10.22 15.93 4.97
C ARG A 91 9.24 15.24 4.02
N LEU A 92 8.15 15.94 3.70
CA LEU A 92 7.00 15.44 2.97
C LEU A 92 6.93 16.01 1.55
N ARG A 93 6.84 15.14 0.58
CA ARG A 93 6.40 15.42 -0.77
C ARG A 93 5.03 14.78 -0.97
N LEU A 94 3.96 15.57 -0.85
CA LEU A 94 2.59 15.09 -0.95
C LEU A 94 2.04 15.27 -2.37
N ILE A 95 1.45 14.22 -2.92
CA ILE A 95 0.98 14.15 -4.30
C ILE A 95 -0.49 13.76 -4.30
N ASN A 96 -1.35 14.68 -4.73
CA ASN A 96 -2.77 14.38 -4.89
C ASN A 96 -2.99 13.71 -6.26
N ALA A 97 -2.98 12.39 -6.27
CA ALA A 97 -3.10 11.58 -7.49
C ALA A 97 -3.62 10.17 -7.19
N ASP A 98 -4.12 9.55 -8.25
CA ASP A 98 -4.36 8.11 -8.31
C ASP A 98 -3.02 7.37 -8.43
N TYR A 99 -2.61 6.62 -7.41
CA TYR A 99 -1.34 5.90 -7.40
C TYR A 99 -1.30 4.76 -8.45
N PHE A 100 -2.43 4.31 -8.99
CA PHE A 100 -2.43 3.38 -10.13
C PHE A 100 -1.94 4.04 -11.43
N LYS A 101 -1.99 5.37 -11.51
CA LYS A 101 -1.60 6.14 -12.72
C LYS A 101 -0.31 6.94 -12.52
N TYR A 102 0.09 7.20 -11.28
CA TYR A 102 1.27 8.00 -10.97
C TYR A 102 2.56 7.23 -11.24
N ASP A 103 3.55 7.88 -11.85
CA ASP A 103 4.88 7.29 -12.08
C ASP A 103 5.77 7.42 -10.83
N PHE A 104 6.09 6.30 -10.21
CA PHE A 104 6.98 6.25 -9.03
C PHE A 104 8.46 6.36 -9.39
N GLY A 105 8.82 6.28 -10.67
CA GLY A 105 10.20 6.16 -11.12
C GLY A 105 10.78 4.75 -10.91
N ILE A 106 12.10 4.64 -11.07
CA ILE A 106 12.82 3.36 -10.96
C ILE A 106 13.93 3.51 -9.93
N ALA A 107 14.06 2.56 -8.99
CA ALA A 107 15.09 2.51 -7.97
C ALA A 107 15.25 3.84 -7.19
N ALA A 108 14.13 4.48 -6.85
CA ALA A 108 14.08 5.77 -6.19
C ALA A 108 13.98 5.68 -4.66
N PHE A 109 13.39 4.59 -4.13
CA PHE A 109 13.04 4.48 -2.73
C PHE A 109 13.76 3.33 -2.02
N ASP A 110 14.16 3.56 -0.76
CA ASP A 110 14.73 2.54 0.12
C ASP A 110 13.63 1.61 0.66
N ALA A 111 12.45 2.19 0.90
CA ALA A 111 11.27 1.44 1.32
C ALA A 111 10.01 1.98 0.66
N ALA A 112 8.97 1.13 0.61
CA ALA A 112 7.61 1.53 0.29
C ALA A 112 6.64 0.93 1.31
N VAL A 113 5.56 1.64 1.62
CA VAL A 113 4.50 1.18 2.50
C VAL A 113 3.13 1.40 1.86
N SER A 114 2.16 0.59 2.27
CA SER A 114 0.75 0.87 2.08
C SER A 114 0.00 0.39 3.33
N CYS A 115 -0.85 1.24 3.89
CA CYS A 115 -1.57 0.94 5.11
C CYS A 115 -3.06 1.16 4.90
N GLN A 116 -3.89 0.10 5.04
CA GLN A 116 -5.36 0.15 4.95
C GLN A 116 -5.88 0.85 3.67
N THR A 117 -5.29 0.50 2.52
CA THR A 117 -5.64 1.17 1.25
C THR A 117 -5.88 0.21 0.09
N LEU A 118 -5.29 -0.99 0.08
CA LEU A 118 -5.33 -1.88 -1.09
C LEU A 118 -6.49 -2.88 -1.07
N HIS A 119 -7.18 -3.05 0.03
CA HIS A 119 -8.33 -3.94 0.16
C HIS A 119 -9.58 -3.51 -0.62
N HIS A 120 -9.53 -2.38 -1.34
CA HIS A 120 -10.62 -1.91 -2.20
C HIS A 120 -10.43 -2.30 -3.68
N PHE A 121 -9.35 -3.01 -4.04
CA PHE A 121 -8.95 -3.21 -5.43
C PHE A 121 -8.87 -4.68 -5.82
N THR A 122 -9.11 -4.95 -7.11
CA THR A 122 -9.07 -6.30 -7.66
C THR A 122 -7.66 -6.87 -7.71
N HIS A 123 -7.54 -8.19 -7.86
CA HIS A 123 -6.26 -8.88 -8.03
C HIS A 123 -5.46 -8.32 -9.20
N GLU A 124 -6.11 -8.02 -10.33
CA GLU A 124 -5.47 -7.47 -11.52
C GLU A 124 -4.87 -6.10 -11.26
N GLN A 125 -5.65 -5.20 -10.64
CA GLN A 125 -5.18 -3.86 -10.28
C GLN A 125 -3.99 -3.94 -9.33
N LYS A 126 -4.09 -4.73 -8.26
CA LYS A 126 -3.00 -4.95 -7.30
C LYS A 126 -1.74 -5.50 -7.96
N SER A 127 -1.85 -6.50 -8.84
CA SER A 127 -0.71 -7.13 -9.53
C SER A 127 0.13 -6.11 -10.30
N GLY A 128 -0.53 -5.26 -11.09
CA GLY A 128 0.14 -4.18 -11.84
C GLY A 128 0.81 -3.15 -10.92
N LEU A 129 0.16 -2.80 -9.83
CA LEU A 129 0.71 -1.86 -8.83
C LEU A 129 1.95 -2.42 -8.15
N TYR A 130 1.92 -3.67 -7.68
CA TYR A 130 3.07 -4.30 -7.01
C TYR A 130 4.31 -4.39 -7.91
N ALA A 131 4.13 -4.66 -9.20
CA ALA A 131 5.24 -4.65 -10.16
C ALA A 131 5.89 -3.26 -10.26
N ARG A 132 5.09 -2.19 -10.26
CA ARG A 132 5.57 -0.81 -10.27
C ARG A 132 6.24 -0.42 -8.95
N VAL A 133 5.69 -0.83 -7.80
CA VAL A 133 6.33 -0.66 -6.48
C VAL A 133 7.68 -1.38 -6.45
N CYS A 134 7.73 -2.63 -6.90
CA CYS A 134 8.98 -3.38 -6.98
C CYS A 134 10.02 -2.67 -7.88
N ALA A 135 9.60 -2.11 -9.01
CA ALA A 135 10.50 -1.34 -9.88
C ALA A 135 11.01 -0.07 -9.20
N ALA A 136 10.15 0.65 -8.48
CA ALA A 136 10.46 1.89 -7.78
C ALA A 136 11.43 1.72 -6.61
N LEU A 137 11.47 0.55 -6.01
CA LEU A 137 12.41 0.24 -4.93
C LEU A 137 13.85 0.11 -5.44
N LYS A 138 14.80 0.63 -4.67
CA LYS A 138 16.24 0.40 -4.86
C LYS A 138 16.58 -1.10 -4.69
N PRO A 139 17.77 -1.57 -5.12
CA PRO A 139 18.27 -2.89 -4.74
C PRO A 139 18.23 -3.06 -3.21
N PHE A 140 17.74 -4.22 -2.74
CA PHE A 140 17.49 -4.54 -1.32
C PHE A 140 16.39 -3.73 -0.65
N GLY A 141 15.65 -2.90 -1.39
CA GLY A 141 14.50 -2.17 -0.87
C GLY A 141 13.40 -3.10 -0.38
N VAL A 142 12.59 -2.58 0.53
CA VAL A 142 11.54 -3.34 1.23
C VAL A 142 10.18 -2.70 0.95
N TYR A 143 9.19 -3.53 0.64
CA TYR A 143 7.78 -3.14 0.65
C TYR A 143 7.09 -3.75 1.85
N ILE A 144 6.32 -2.96 2.58
CA ILE A 144 5.54 -3.37 3.74
C ILE A 144 4.09 -3.02 3.49
N GLU A 145 3.23 -4.01 3.49
CA GLU A 145 1.78 -3.84 3.40
C GLU A 145 1.15 -4.16 4.75
N CYS A 146 0.34 -3.26 5.27
CA CYS A 146 -0.47 -3.45 6.47
C CYS A 146 -1.93 -3.24 6.09
N ASP A 147 -2.66 -4.33 5.86
CA ASP A 147 -3.98 -4.22 5.26
C ASP A 147 -5.00 -5.20 5.82
N TYR A 148 -6.27 -4.98 5.48
CA TYR A 148 -7.37 -5.87 5.75
C TYR A 148 -7.28 -7.11 4.86
N MET A 149 -7.21 -8.30 5.48
CA MET A 149 -7.22 -9.59 4.77
C MET A 149 -8.24 -10.52 5.40
N VAL A 150 -9.00 -11.19 4.55
CA VAL A 150 -9.99 -12.19 4.98
C VAL A 150 -9.32 -13.51 5.38
N LYS A 151 -10.07 -14.37 6.05
CA LYS A 151 -9.53 -15.62 6.61
C LYS A 151 -9.50 -16.76 5.60
N ASP A 152 -10.46 -16.81 4.66
CA ASP A 152 -10.62 -17.91 3.74
C ASP A 152 -11.15 -17.50 2.36
N GLN A 153 -11.01 -18.39 1.38
CA GLN A 153 -11.36 -18.13 -0.01
C GLN A 153 -12.87 -17.91 -0.21
N TYR A 154 -13.72 -18.54 0.59
CA TYR A 154 -15.17 -18.36 0.49
C TYR A 154 -15.56 -16.90 0.82
N GLU A 155 -14.96 -16.32 1.84
CA GLU A 155 -15.21 -14.93 2.21
C GLU A 155 -14.69 -13.96 1.14
N GLU A 156 -13.50 -14.20 0.61
CA GLU A 156 -12.94 -13.43 -0.51
C GLU A 156 -13.87 -13.47 -1.72
N ASP A 157 -14.25 -14.66 -2.19
CA ASP A 157 -15.10 -14.84 -3.37
C ASP A 157 -16.44 -14.13 -3.20
N ARG A 158 -17.06 -14.24 -2.03
CA ARG A 158 -18.33 -13.59 -1.70
C ARG A 158 -18.23 -12.07 -1.79
N LEU A 159 -17.19 -11.47 -1.22
CA LEU A 159 -17.00 -10.00 -1.24
C LEU A 159 -16.70 -9.48 -2.65
N PHE A 160 -15.88 -10.20 -3.41
CA PHE A 160 -15.61 -9.86 -4.81
C PHE A 160 -16.86 -9.99 -5.69
N GLU A 161 -17.70 -11.00 -5.48
CA GLU A 161 -18.94 -11.14 -6.21
C GLU A 161 -19.95 -10.04 -5.85
N GLU A 162 -20.06 -9.68 -4.57
CA GLU A 162 -20.89 -8.58 -4.10
C GLU A 162 -20.44 -7.25 -4.71
N ALA A 163 -19.14 -6.97 -4.75
CA ALA A 163 -18.58 -5.78 -5.38
C ALA A 163 -18.90 -5.72 -6.88
N ARG A 164 -18.75 -6.84 -7.61
CA ARG A 164 -19.11 -6.93 -9.03
C ARG A 164 -20.60 -6.67 -9.27
N ARG A 165 -21.46 -7.25 -8.45
CA ARG A 165 -22.90 -7.05 -8.52
C ARG A 165 -23.27 -5.59 -8.29
N MET A 166 -22.76 -4.95 -7.23
CA MET A 166 -23.00 -3.52 -6.94
C MET A 166 -22.57 -2.62 -8.09
N ARG A 167 -21.38 -2.84 -8.68
CA ARG A 167 -20.91 -2.09 -9.85
C ARG A 167 -21.84 -2.28 -11.07
N GLY A 168 -22.28 -3.51 -11.33
CA GLY A 168 -23.17 -3.85 -12.43
C GLY A 168 -24.56 -3.18 -12.30
N GLU A 169 -25.15 -3.22 -11.09
CA GLU A 169 -26.45 -2.58 -10.80
C GLU A 169 -26.39 -1.04 -10.97
N LEU A 170 -25.24 -0.42 -10.72
CA LEU A 170 -25.04 1.02 -10.86
C LEU A 170 -24.53 1.44 -12.24
N GLY A 171 -24.19 0.49 -13.13
CA GLY A 171 -23.61 0.80 -14.43
C GLY A 171 -22.22 1.43 -14.35
N ILE A 172 -21.48 1.17 -13.26
CA ILE A 172 -20.16 1.77 -12.98
C ILE A 172 -19.07 0.88 -13.53
N GLY A 173 -18.21 1.43 -14.38
CA GLY A 173 -17.07 0.74 -14.97
C GLY A 173 -15.92 0.51 -13.97
N ASP A 174 -15.02 -0.46 -14.30
CA ASP A 174 -13.88 -0.82 -13.43
C ASP A 174 -12.85 0.30 -13.23
N GLY A 175 -12.90 1.34 -14.04
CA GLY A 175 -12.01 2.50 -13.95
C GLY A 175 -12.39 3.52 -12.86
N GLU A 176 -13.57 3.41 -12.27
CA GLU A 176 -14.02 4.31 -11.21
C GLU A 176 -13.61 3.78 -9.84
N LEU A 177 -12.99 4.65 -9.04
CA LEU A 177 -12.53 4.32 -7.68
C LEU A 177 -13.68 4.50 -6.70
N LEU A 178 -14.21 3.38 -6.23
CA LEU A 178 -15.28 3.31 -5.24
C LEU A 178 -14.77 2.74 -3.93
N HIS A 179 -15.33 3.18 -2.82
CA HIS A 179 -15.11 2.57 -1.52
C HIS A 179 -15.99 1.31 -1.40
N ILE A 180 -15.42 0.19 -1.81
CA ILE A 180 -16.02 -1.15 -1.71
C ILE A 180 -14.91 -2.10 -1.31
N ASP A 181 -15.12 -2.86 -0.24
CA ASP A 181 -14.11 -3.78 0.27
C ASP A 181 -14.04 -5.06 -0.57
N THR A 182 -12.86 -5.33 -1.09
CA THR A 182 -12.47 -6.55 -1.81
C THR A 182 -11.15 -7.09 -1.26
N PRO A 183 -11.09 -7.40 0.06
CA PRO A 183 -9.87 -7.91 0.67
C PRO A 183 -9.53 -9.30 0.14
N CYS A 184 -8.24 -9.57 -0.05
CA CYS A 184 -7.75 -10.89 -0.41
C CYS A 184 -7.55 -11.77 0.81
N THR A 185 -7.50 -13.08 0.60
CA THR A 185 -6.86 -14.00 1.56
C THR A 185 -5.37 -13.71 1.65
N ILE A 186 -4.74 -14.06 2.77
CA ILE A 186 -3.28 -13.95 2.93
C ILE A 186 -2.56 -14.71 1.82
N GLN A 187 -3.03 -15.91 1.45
CA GLN A 187 -2.40 -16.72 0.41
C GLN A 187 -2.43 -16.06 -0.96
N ASN A 188 -3.57 -15.47 -1.35
CA ASN A 188 -3.69 -14.75 -2.61
C ASN A 188 -2.84 -13.48 -2.59
N GLN A 189 -2.84 -12.74 -1.49
CA GLN A 189 -2.03 -11.54 -1.34
C GLN A 189 -0.52 -11.84 -1.47
N LEU A 190 -0.03 -12.88 -0.78
CA LEU A 190 1.37 -13.34 -0.91
C LEU A 190 1.70 -13.73 -2.35
N THR A 191 0.78 -14.41 -3.04
CA THR A 191 0.95 -14.85 -4.43
C THR A 191 1.05 -13.66 -5.39
N LEU A 192 0.16 -12.67 -5.25
CA LEU A 192 0.17 -11.45 -6.06
C LEU A 192 1.49 -10.66 -5.89
N ILE A 193 1.90 -10.43 -4.65
CA ILE A 193 3.14 -9.69 -4.36
C ILE A 193 4.36 -10.47 -4.88
N LYS A 194 4.41 -11.78 -4.69
CA LYS A 194 5.50 -12.63 -5.20
C LYS A 194 5.58 -12.60 -6.73
N GLY A 195 4.44 -12.63 -7.40
CA GLY A 195 4.35 -12.53 -8.86
C GLY A 195 4.89 -11.21 -9.42
N ALA A 196 4.96 -10.16 -8.62
CA ALA A 196 5.47 -8.85 -8.99
C ALA A 196 7.01 -8.73 -9.05
N GLY A 197 7.75 -9.79 -8.71
CA GLY A 197 9.21 -9.86 -8.84
C GLY A 197 9.99 -9.61 -7.55
N PHE A 198 9.34 -9.62 -6.39
CA PHE A 198 10.01 -9.63 -5.09
C PHE A 198 10.69 -10.98 -4.84
N SER A 199 11.86 -10.96 -4.23
CA SER A 199 12.67 -12.17 -3.96
C SER A 199 12.19 -12.97 -2.77
N SER A 200 11.67 -12.30 -1.74
CA SER A 200 10.99 -12.91 -0.61
C SER A 200 9.71 -12.14 -0.28
N VAL A 201 8.68 -12.87 0.12
CA VAL A 201 7.39 -12.32 0.54
C VAL A 201 6.91 -13.18 1.71
N GLU A 202 6.63 -12.56 2.84
CA GLU A 202 6.23 -13.26 4.06
C GLU A 202 5.19 -12.46 4.85
N MET A 203 4.24 -13.15 5.44
CA MET A 203 3.35 -12.60 6.45
C MET A 203 4.08 -12.61 7.78
N VAL A 204 4.25 -11.44 8.40
CA VAL A 204 5.05 -11.29 9.63
C VAL A 204 4.21 -11.01 10.87
N TRP A 205 2.97 -10.59 10.70
CA TRP A 205 2.08 -10.29 11.81
C TRP A 205 0.61 -10.22 11.39
N ARG A 206 -0.28 -10.57 12.33
CA ARG A 206 -1.74 -10.43 12.19
C ARG A 206 -2.40 -10.21 13.54
N LYS A 207 -3.41 -9.32 13.56
CA LYS A 207 -4.37 -9.17 14.67
C LYS A 207 -5.75 -8.91 14.07
N GLY A 208 -6.71 -9.78 14.37
CA GLY A 208 -7.99 -9.77 13.69
C GLY A 208 -7.82 -9.93 12.18
N ALA A 209 -8.35 -9.01 11.42
CA ALA A 209 -8.21 -8.94 9.96
C ALA A 209 -6.98 -8.13 9.51
N THR A 210 -6.45 -7.24 10.35
CA THR A 210 -5.25 -6.44 10.02
C THR A 210 -4.02 -7.32 9.97
N THR A 211 -3.39 -7.38 8.81
CA THR A 211 -2.28 -8.30 8.50
C THR A 211 -1.10 -7.52 7.91
N ILE A 212 0.13 -7.86 8.32
CA ILE A 212 1.34 -7.27 7.75
C ILE A 212 2.08 -8.30 6.92
N ILE A 213 2.35 -7.92 5.66
CA ILE A 213 3.21 -8.65 4.72
C ILE A 213 4.45 -7.79 4.44
N VAL A 214 5.61 -8.44 4.45
CA VAL A 214 6.89 -7.84 4.08
C VAL A 214 7.41 -8.50 2.81
N ALA A 215 7.75 -7.69 1.83
CA ALA A 215 8.34 -8.13 0.56
C ALA A 215 9.69 -7.45 0.34
N ARG A 216 10.71 -8.22 -0.08
CA ARG A 216 12.08 -7.74 -0.26
C ARG A 216 12.52 -7.87 -1.71
N LYS A 217 13.15 -6.83 -2.22
CA LYS A 217 13.73 -6.82 -3.56
C LYS A 217 15.18 -7.29 -3.51
N GLN A 218 15.54 -8.20 -4.41
CA GLN A 218 16.92 -8.64 -4.54
C GLN A 218 17.77 -7.65 -5.34
N ARG A 219 19.09 -7.75 -5.21
CA ARG A 219 20.02 -7.08 -6.12
C ARG A 219 19.80 -7.64 -7.53
N ARG A 220 19.54 -6.79 -8.55
CA ARG A 220 19.69 -7.23 -9.94
C ARG A 220 21.13 -7.71 -10.11
N LEU A 221 21.34 -9.02 -10.23
CA LEU A 221 22.56 -9.53 -10.82
C LEU A 221 22.58 -8.98 -12.24
N LYS A 222 23.54 -8.10 -12.56
CA LYS A 222 23.86 -7.83 -13.96
C LYS A 222 24.20 -9.18 -14.54
N ASN A 223 23.38 -9.71 -15.47
CA ASN A 223 23.78 -10.85 -16.28
C ASN A 223 25.09 -10.45 -16.93
N ALA A 224 26.18 -11.01 -16.43
CA ALA A 224 27.44 -11.05 -17.12
C ALA A 224 27.20 -12.01 -18.31
N PHE A 225 26.73 -11.47 -19.43
CA PHE A 225 26.89 -12.14 -20.71
C PHE A 225 28.41 -12.21 -20.93
N LYS A 226 29.01 -13.32 -20.51
CA LYS A 226 30.29 -13.73 -21.07
C LYS A 226 30.01 -14.15 -22.52
N TYR A 227 30.39 -13.29 -23.46
CA TYR A 227 30.56 -13.76 -24.82
C TYR A 227 31.66 -14.83 -24.76
N PRO A 228 31.47 -16.02 -25.38
CA PRO A 228 32.56 -16.93 -25.54
C PRO A 228 33.60 -16.25 -26.43
N GLU A 229 34.85 -16.19 -25.97
CA GLU A 229 35.98 -15.85 -26.83
C GLU A 229 36.00 -16.84 -27.99
N VAL A 230 35.85 -16.36 -29.22
CA VAL A 230 36.05 -17.14 -30.42
C VAL A 230 37.53 -17.10 -30.71
N ASP A 231 38.25 -18.15 -30.36
CA ASP A 231 39.62 -18.37 -30.83
C ASP A 231 39.62 -18.48 -32.34
N ILE A 232 40.36 -17.57 -33.01
CA ILE A 232 40.68 -17.61 -34.44
C ILE A 232 42.04 -18.30 -34.61
#